data_1c2df435c3aa66b612db62b49d736af8
#
_entry.id   1c2df435c3aa66b612db62b49d736af8
#
_cell.length_a   1.000
_cell.length_b   1.000
_cell.length_c   1.000
_cell.angle_alpha   90.00
_cell.angle_beta   90.00
_cell.angle_gamma   90.00
#
_symmetry.space_group_name_H-M   'P 1'
#
loop_
_entity.id
_entity.type
_entity.pdbx_description
1 polymer ?
#
loop_
_entity_poly.entity_id
_entity_poly.type
_entity_poly.pdbx_seq_one_letter_code
_entity_poly.pdbx_strand_id
1 'polypeptide(L)'
;MGALFLAGCGETVNIGENGVAQGVTVQATGTADVVPDAVRLSLSVSVMADTSETALSRVATSADAVRAALQKAGIDDADVATQTLAVNPEYTYTDAEGQKLIGYRATQVFDVLVRDAENAGAVVDVVVRAGGDAVAVNSTTPVVDNATDGATAARQDAVEKARAKAEEYAELLGVELGDLVFLTELSAPTNIVVGAKSDAVSSESATPVVDLGTQEITVTVEVRWQLG
;
A
#
# COMPACT_ATOMS: atom_id res chain seq x y z
N MET A 1 61.04 55.03 -35.69
CA MET A 1 60.46 53.82 -36.30
C MET A 1 60.06 52.90 -35.18
N GLY A 2 58.82 53.00 -34.72
CA GLY A 2 58.30 52.21 -33.64
C GLY A 2 57.33 51.16 -34.23
N ALA A 3 57.62 49.90 -33.95
CA ALA A 3 56.74 48.80 -34.31
C ALA A 3 55.78 48.52 -33.17
N LEU A 4 54.50 48.79 -33.40
CA LEU A 4 53.39 48.40 -32.52
C LEU A 4 53.13 46.89 -32.72
N PHE A 5 53.37 46.08 -31.71
CA PHE A 5 52.88 44.71 -31.64
C PHE A 5 51.48 44.74 -31.01
N LEU A 6 50.48 44.50 -31.81
CA LEU A 6 49.11 44.16 -31.35
C LEU A 6 49.17 42.71 -30.87
N ALA A 7 49.16 42.52 -29.54
CA ALA A 7 48.89 41.23 -28.96
C ALA A 7 47.35 41.01 -29.04
N GLY A 8 46.94 40.17 -29.99
CA GLY A 8 45.58 39.65 -30.02
C GLY A 8 45.35 38.72 -28.84
N CYS A 9 44.57 39.14 -27.87
CA CYS A 9 43.96 38.23 -26.89
C CYS A 9 42.97 37.31 -27.61
N GLY A 10 43.50 36.15 -28.02
CA GLY A 10 42.61 35.02 -28.36
C GLY A 10 41.99 34.53 -27.08
N GLU A 11 40.70 34.83 -26.94
CA GLU A 11 39.87 34.22 -25.91
C GLU A 11 39.70 32.76 -26.25
N THR A 12 40.60 31.90 -25.71
CA THR A 12 40.40 30.45 -25.74
C THR A 12 39.22 30.17 -24.83
N VAL A 13 38.03 30.04 -25.43
CA VAL A 13 36.89 29.40 -24.75
C VAL A 13 37.32 27.96 -24.48
N ASN A 14 37.83 27.70 -23.29
CA ASN A 14 38.09 26.38 -22.80
C ASN A 14 36.73 25.72 -22.56
N ILE A 15 36.20 25.09 -23.59
CA ILE A 15 35.08 24.15 -23.43
C ILE A 15 35.68 22.98 -22.70
N GLY A 16 35.59 23.04 -21.34
CA GLY A 16 36.11 21.99 -20.48
C GLY A 16 35.61 20.63 -20.95
N GLU A 17 36.51 19.69 -20.95
CA GLU A 17 36.26 18.25 -21.16
C GLU A 17 35.37 17.61 -20.08
N ASN A 18 34.49 18.34 -19.46
CA ASN A 18 33.27 17.83 -18.87
C ASN A 18 32.18 17.93 -19.94
N GLY A 19 32.33 17.09 -20.95
CA GLY A 19 31.28 16.85 -21.93
C GLY A 19 30.04 16.37 -21.18
N VAL A 20 29.19 17.32 -20.80
CA VAL A 20 27.80 17.00 -20.51
C VAL A 20 27.29 16.44 -21.82
N ALA A 21 27.30 15.09 -21.92
CA ALA A 21 26.83 14.42 -23.12
C ALA A 21 25.49 15.06 -23.50
N GLN A 22 25.44 15.64 -24.71
CA GLN A 22 24.20 16.22 -25.21
C GLN A 22 23.14 15.14 -25.13
N GLY A 23 22.00 15.43 -24.52
CA GLY A 23 21.02 14.42 -24.31
C GLY A 23 19.73 14.97 -23.71
N VAL A 24 18.67 14.22 -23.85
CA VAL A 24 17.36 14.50 -23.25
C VAL A 24 17.19 13.64 -21.99
N THR A 25 16.78 14.28 -20.90
CA THR A 25 16.38 13.59 -19.67
C THR A 25 14.89 13.78 -19.50
N VAL A 26 14.16 12.69 -19.35
CA VAL A 26 12.72 12.70 -19.15
C VAL A 26 12.35 11.87 -17.94
N GLN A 27 11.26 12.27 -17.30
CA GLN A 27 10.60 11.46 -16.27
C GLN A 27 9.25 10.98 -16.81
N ALA A 28 8.91 9.74 -16.51
CA ALA A 28 7.61 9.16 -16.80
C ALA A 28 7.14 8.25 -15.68
N THR A 29 5.82 8.24 -15.50
CA THR A 29 5.15 7.34 -14.56
C THR A 29 4.36 6.32 -15.35
N GLY A 30 4.66 5.06 -15.12
CA GLY A 30 3.91 3.93 -15.64
C GLY A 30 2.94 3.40 -14.59
N THR A 31 1.86 2.81 -15.06
CA THR A 31 0.78 2.29 -14.24
C THR A 31 0.37 0.90 -14.69
N ALA A 32 -0.11 0.08 -13.74
CA ALA A 32 -0.73 -1.20 -14.03
C ALA A 32 -1.88 -1.44 -13.06
N ASP A 33 -3.04 -1.80 -13.61
CA ASP A 33 -4.19 -2.21 -12.81
C ASP A 33 -4.04 -3.68 -12.40
N VAL A 34 -4.22 -3.95 -11.09
CA VAL A 34 -4.19 -5.29 -10.52
C VAL A 34 -5.44 -5.55 -9.68
N VAL A 35 -5.93 -6.78 -9.73
CA VAL A 35 -6.98 -7.22 -8.80
C VAL A 35 -6.29 -7.67 -7.51
N PRO A 36 -6.74 -7.21 -6.33
CA PRO A 36 -6.23 -7.70 -5.06
C PRO A 36 -6.32 -9.22 -4.94
N ASP A 37 -5.24 -9.83 -4.46
CA ASP A 37 -5.11 -11.29 -4.26
C ASP A 37 -5.28 -11.72 -2.80
N ALA A 38 -5.33 -10.75 -1.88
CA ALA A 38 -5.49 -10.96 -0.45
C ALA A 38 -6.44 -9.94 0.18
N VAL A 39 -6.89 -10.24 1.40
CA VAL A 39 -7.71 -9.34 2.22
C VAL A 39 -7.09 -9.20 3.60
N ARG A 40 -6.93 -7.97 4.04
CA ARG A 40 -6.52 -7.63 5.40
C ARG A 40 -7.76 -7.38 6.26
N LEU A 41 -7.90 -8.17 7.34
CA LEU A 41 -8.99 -8.06 8.30
C LEU A 41 -8.46 -7.43 9.58
N SER A 42 -9.12 -6.39 10.08
CA SER A 42 -8.93 -5.92 11.45
C SER A 42 -10.07 -6.45 12.32
N LEU A 43 -9.71 -7.22 13.32
CA LEU A 43 -10.65 -7.88 14.24
C LEU A 43 -10.38 -7.39 15.65
N SER A 44 -11.41 -7.13 16.44
CA SER A 44 -11.26 -6.85 17.87
C SER A 44 -12.06 -7.86 18.70
N VAL A 45 -11.45 -8.29 19.79
CA VAL A 45 -12.09 -9.07 20.85
C VAL A 45 -12.19 -8.18 22.07
N SER A 46 -13.40 -7.96 22.59
CA SER A 46 -13.64 -7.03 23.70
C SER A 46 -14.56 -7.65 24.75
N VAL A 47 -14.14 -7.63 26.00
CA VAL A 47 -14.89 -8.19 27.12
C VAL A 47 -14.87 -7.22 28.29
N MET A 48 -16.01 -7.09 28.96
CA MET A 48 -16.17 -6.31 30.19
C MET A 48 -16.28 -7.23 31.41
N ALA A 49 -15.65 -6.83 32.53
CA ALA A 49 -15.76 -7.53 33.82
C ALA A 49 -15.59 -6.54 34.97
N ASP A 50 -15.93 -7.00 36.19
CA ASP A 50 -15.86 -6.17 37.41
C ASP A 50 -14.44 -5.80 37.82
N THR A 51 -13.45 -6.61 37.42
CA THR A 51 -12.03 -6.37 37.72
C THR A 51 -11.19 -6.44 36.42
N SER A 52 -10.07 -5.71 36.40
CA SER A 52 -9.12 -5.72 35.27
C SER A 52 -8.52 -7.11 35.04
N GLU A 53 -8.24 -7.87 36.09
CA GLU A 53 -7.72 -9.22 36.00
C GLU A 53 -8.72 -10.19 35.33
N THR A 54 -10.00 -10.10 35.73
CA THR A 54 -11.07 -10.93 35.14
C THR A 54 -11.31 -10.55 33.69
N ALA A 55 -11.32 -9.25 33.37
CA ALA A 55 -11.48 -8.75 32.01
C ALA A 55 -10.34 -9.28 31.11
N LEU A 56 -9.09 -9.19 31.57
CA LEU A 56 -7.91 -9.67 30.85
C LEU A 56 -7.96 -11.20 30.63
N SER A 57 -8.31 -11.96 31.64
CA SER A 57 -8.44 -13.43 31.52
C SER A 57 -9.51 -13.84 30.52
N ARG A 58 -10.67 -13.15 30.54
CA ARG A 58 -11.78 -13.45 29.63
C ARG A 58 -11.46 -13.06 28.19
N VAL A 59 -10.84 -11.90 27.97
CA VAL A 59 -10.45 -11.49 26.61
C VAL A 59 -9.42 -12.45 26.02
N ALA A 60 -8.46 -12.95 26.83
CA ALA A 60 -7.49 -13.94 26.39
C ALA A 60 -8.17 -15.25 25.96
N THR A 61 -9.13 -15.76 26.76
CA THR A 61 -9.90 -16.95 26.39
C THR A 61 -10.65 -16.79 25.07
N SER A 62 -11.31 -15.65 24.88
CA SER A 62 -12.03 -15.37 23.63
C SER A 62 -11.08 -15.18 22.45
N ALA A 63 -9.93 -14.55 22.67
CA ALA A 63 -8.88 -14.37 21.66
C ALA A 63 -8.28 -15.71 21.21
N ASP A 64 -8.07 -16.65 22.15
CA ASP A 64 -7.59 -18.01 21.83
C ASP A 64 -8.63 -18.78 20.99
N ALA A 65 -9.92 -18.63 21.27
CA ALA A 65 -10.97 -19.22 20.45
C ALA A 65 -10.97 -18.65 19.00
N VAL A 66 -10.77 -17.34 18.85
CA VAL A 66 -10.63 -16.69 17.54
C VAL A 66 -9.39 -17.22 16.80
N ARG A 67 -8.22 -17.29 17.45
CA ARG A 67 -6.99 -17.84 16.85
C ARG A 67 -7.18 -19.28 16.38
N ALA A 68 -7.77 -20.11 17.22
CA ALA A 68 -8.05 -21.51 16.87
C ALA A 68 -9.04 -21.62 15.68
N ALA A 69 -9.97 -20.70 15.55
CA ALA A 69 -10.89 -20.64 14.43
C ALA A 69 -10.18 -20.22 13.14
N LEU A 70 -9.30 -19.20 13.20
CA LEU A 70 -8.46 -18.78 12.08
C LEU A 70 -7.57 -19.93 11.58
N GLN A 71 -6.88 -20.64 12.47
CA GLN A 71 -6.06 -21.79 12.10
C GLN A 71 -6.88 -22.90 11.42
N LYS A 72 -8.08 -23.20 11.92
CA LYS A 72 -8.99 -24.17 11.28
C LYS A 72 -9.49 -23.71 9.91
N ALA A 73 -9.57 -22.40 9.70
CA ALA A 73 -9.91 -21.80 8.41
C ALA A 73 -8.72 -21.75 7.42
N GLY A 74 -7.54 -22.26 7.83
CA GLY A 74 -6.34 -22.30 6.99
C GLY A 74 -5.49 -21.04 7.01
N ILE A 75 -5.70 -20.15 8.00
CA ILE A 75 -4.85 -18.97 8.18
C ILE A 75 -3.60 -19.35 8.99
N ASP A 76 -2.44 -19.07 8.45
CA ASP A 76 -1.16 -19.33 9.11
C ASP A 76 -0.94 -18.38 10.29
N ASP A 77 -0.25 -18.85 11.34
CA ASP A 77 0.07 -18.03 12.51
C ASP A 77 0.91 -16.79 12.15
N ALA A 78 1.71 -16.86 11.10
CA ALA A 78 2.51 -15.77 10.58
C ALA A 78 1.64 -14.62 9.99
N ASP A 79 0.44 -14.94 9.57
CA ASP A 79 -0.53 -14.00 8.99
C ASP A 79 -1.49 -13.40 10.04
N VAL A 80 -1.30 -13.76 11.33
CA VAL A 80 -2.10 -13.24 12.46
C VAL A 80 -1.21 -12.45 13.41
N ALA A 81 -1.34 -11.13 13.37
CA ALA A 81 -0.59 -10.23 14.25
C ALA A 81 -1.51 -9.62 15.33
N THR A 82 -1.03 -9.54 16.57
CA THR A 82 -1.69 -8.73 17.60
C THR A 82 -1.20 -7.28 17.49
N GLN A 83 -2.11 -6.36 17.22
CA GLN A 83 -1.79 -4.93 17.15
C GLN A 83 -1.87 -4.25 18.51
N THR A 84 -2.86 -4.60 19.30
CA THR A 84 -3.14 -3.94 20.59
C THR A 84 -3.70 -4.94 21.58
N LEU A 85 -3.27 -4.80 22.84
CA LEU A 85 -3.91 -5.37 24.00
C LEU A 85 -4.04 -4.27 25.05
N ALA A 86 -5.26 -3.92 25.43
CA ALA A 86 -5.52 -2.84 26.38
C ALA A 86 -6.58 -3.26 27.42
N VAL A 87 -6.47 -2.72 28.62
CA VAL A 87 -7.48 -2.85 29.68
C VAL A 87 -7.75 -1.46 30.23
N ASN A 88 -8.99 -1.00 30.12
CA ASN A 88 -9.40 0.33 30.51
C ASN A 88 -10.57 0.28 31.51
N PRO A 89 -10.62 1.18 32.52
CA PRO A 89 -11.80 1.32 33.36
C PRO A 89 -12.94 1.94 32.54
N GLU A 90 -14.15 1.43 32.75
CA GLU A 90 -15.38 1.93 32.16
C GLU A 90 -16.20 2.65 33.20
N TYR A 91 -16.68 3.83 32.86
CA TYR A 91 -17.49 4.66 33.74
C TYR A 91 -18.84 4.96 33.11
N THR A 92 -19.85 5.04 33.93
CA THR A 92 -21.15 5.65 33.57
C THR A 92 -21.27 7.01 34.26
N TYR A 93 -22.05 7.90 33.68
CA TYR A 93 -22.39 9.19 34.27
C TYR A 93 -23.91 9.31 34.40
N THR A 94 -24.35 9.69 35.58
CA THR A 94 -25.77 10.04 35.82
C THR A 94 -25.83 11.40 36.51
N ASP A 95 -26.89 12.18 36.24
CA ASP A 95 -27.08 13.51 36.85
C ASP A 95 -27.21 13.43 38.38
N ALA A 96 -27.67 12.30 38.91
CA ALA A 96 -27.88 12.09 40.34
C ALA A 96 -26.64 11.62 41.11
N GLU A 97 -25.79 10.78 40.50
CA GLU A 97 -24.63 10.12 41.17
C GLU A 97 -23.27 10.59 40.62
N GLY A 98 -23.27 11.39 39.53
CA GLY A 98 -22.02 11.76 38.84
C GLY A 98 -21.37 10.58 38.14
N GLN A 99 -20.03 10.58 38.07
CA GLN A 99 -19.25 9.53 37.44
C GLN A 99 -19.08 8.32 38.37
N LYS A 100 -19.45 7.13 37.89
CA LYS A 100 -19.36 5.87 38.63
C LYS A 100 -18.63 4.82 37.80
N LEU A 101 -17.65 4.15 38.38
CA LEU A 101 -16.98 3.00 37.75
C LEU A 101 -17.98 1.85 37.63
N ILE A 102 -18.12 1.30 36.42
CA ILE A 102 -19.02 0.16 36.12
C ILE A 102 -18.26 -1.13 35.81
N GLY A 103 -16.95 -1.08 35.67
CA GLY A 103 -16.09 -2.25 35.41
C GLY A 103 -14.85 -1.88 34.61
N TYR A 104 -14.26 -2.89 34.02
CA TYR A 104 -13.05 -2.81 33.19
C TYR A 104 -13.30 -3.49 31.86
N ARG A 105 -12.93 -2.83 30.78
CA ARG A 105 -12.98 -3.37 29.43
C ARG A 105 -11.59 -3.79 28.99
N ALA A 106 -11.42 -5.07 28.69
CA ALA A 106 -10.23 -5.58 28.02
C ALA A 106 -10.52 -5.72 26.53
N THR A 107 -9.59 -5.25 25.69
CA THR A 107 -9.71 -5.34 24.24
C THR A 107 -8.39 -5.82 23.64
N GLN A 108 -8.48 -6.79 22.76
CA GLN A 108 -7.36 -7.26 21.92
C GLN A 108 -7.71 -7.08 20.45
N VAL A 109 -6.81 -6.45 19.71
CA VAL A 109 -6.97 -6.19 18.27
C VAL A 109 -6.00 -7.07 17.49
N PHE A 110 -6.53 -7.75 16.48
CA PHE A 110 -5.76 -8.55 15.53
C PHE A 110 -5.77 -7.89 14.14
N ASP A 111 -4.64 -8.00 13.47
CA ASP A 111 -4.49 -7.82 12.04
C ASP A 111 -4.28 -9.19 11.42
N VAL A 112 -5.13 -9.57 10.48
CA VAL A 112 -5.14 -10.89 9.85
C VAL A 112 -5.04 -10.73 8.35
N LEU A 113 -4.04 -11.35 7.73
CA LEU A 113 -3.92 -11.41 6.28
C LEU A 113 -4.57 -12.71 5.78
N VAL A 114 -5.61 -12.58 4.99
CA VAL A 114 -6.26 -13.69 4.28
C VAL A 114 -5.74 -13.68 2.85
N ARG A 115 -4.80 -14.60 2.53
CA ARG A 115 -4.12 -14.68 1.23
C ARG A 115 -5.02 -15.16 0.09
N ASP A 116 -6.10 -15.82 0.41
CA ASP A 116 -7.16 -16.18 -0.54
C ASP A 116 -8.31 -15.18 -0.38
N ALA A 117 -8.31 -14.15 -1.21
CA ALA A 117 -9.28 -13.05 -1.13
C ALA A 117 -10.73 -13.54 -1.26
N GLU A 118 -10.98 -14.60 -2.04
CA GLU A 118 -12.32 -15.17 -2.24
C GLU A 118 -12.87 -15.81 -0.95
N ASN A 119 -11.98 -16.31 -0.10
CA ASN A 119 -12.32 -16.94 1.18
C ASN A 119 -12.54 -15.95 2.33
N ALA A 120 -12.28 -14.66 2.15
CA ALA A 120 -12.33 -13.67 3.23
C ALA A 120 -13.69 -13.63 3.94
N GLY A 121 -14.80 -13.73 3.20
CA GLY A 121 -16.14 -13.77 3.76
C GLY A 121 -16.37 -14.99 4.67
N ALA A 122 -15.89 -16.17 4.27
CA ALA A 122 -16.00 -17.40 5.06
C ALA A 122 -15.14 -17.32 6.33
N VAL A 123 -13.96 -16.69 6.26
CA VAL A 123 -13.09 -16.44 7.43
C VAL A 123 -13.77 -15.54 8.44
N VAL A 124 -14.40 -14.44 7.98
CA VAL A 124 -15.19 -13.55 8.85
C VAL A 124 -16.30 -14.31 9.57
N ASP A 125 -17.07 -15.12 8.86
CA ASP A 125 -18.14 -15.96 9.43
C ASP A 125 -17.63 -16.89 10.53
N VAL A 126 -16.51 -17.58 10.29
CA VAL A 126 -15.92 -18.53 11.24
C VAL A 126 -15.45 -17.80 12.50
N VAL A 127 -14.82 -16.64 12.35
CA VAL A 127 -14.31 -15.82 13.46
C VAL A 127 -15.46 -15.29 14.34
N VAL A 128 -16.52 -14.75 13.71
CA VAL A 128 -17.68 -14.21 14.41
C VAL A 128 -18.40 -15.32 15.20
N ARG A 129 -18.55 -16.52 14.61
CA ARG A 129 -19.13 -17.67 15.30
C ARG A 129 -18.27 -18.14 16.49
N ALA A 130 -16.96 -18.12 16.37
CA ALA A 130 -16.06 -18.59 17.41
C ALA A 130 -15.98 -17.64 18.61
N GLY A 131 -15.98 -16.33 18.35
CA GLY A 131 -15.86 -15.31 19.38
C GLY A 131 -17.19 -14.75 19.89
N GLY A 132 -18.31 -15.02 19.19
CA GLY A 132 -19.65 -14.56 19.56
C GLY A 132 -19.70 -13.05 19.73
N ASP A 133 -20.46 -12.60 20.72
CA ASP A 133 -20.68 -11.16 21.01
C ASP A 133 -19.42 -10.41 21.45
N ALA A 134 -18.32 -11.12 21.74
CA ALA A 134 -17.06 -10.51 22.12
C ALA A 134 -16.26 -10.02 20.91
N VAL A 135 -16.57 -10.48 19.69
CA VAL A 135 -15.83 -10.17 18.47
C VAL A 135 -16.51 -9.08 17.66
N ALA A 136 -15.71 -8.13 17.16
CA ALA A 136 -16.14 -7.19 16.15
C ALA A 136 -15.15 -7.21 14.98
N VAL A 137 -15.66 -7.13 13.75
CA VAL A 137 -14.90 -6.88 12.53
C VAL A 137 -14.82 -5.38 12.32
N ASN A 138 -13.63 -4.81 12.50
CA ASN A 138 -13.43 -3.36 12.42
C ASN A 138 -13.30 -2.88 10.97
N SER A 139 -12.56 -3.65 10.16
CA SER A 139 -12.39 -3.38 8.74
C SER A 139 -12.04 -4.63 7.95
N THR A 140 -12.40 -4.59 6.67
CA THR A 140 -12.05 -5.58 5.65
C THR A 140 -11.50 -4.81 4.46
N THR A 141 -10.19 -4.96 4.19
CA THR A 141 -9.50 -4.17 3.17
C THR A 141 -8.83 -5.09 2.16
N PRO A 142 -9.26 -5.11 0.89
CA PRO A 142 -8.55 -5.80 -0.17
C PRO A 142 -7.14 -5.24 -0.34
N VAL A 143 -6.15 -6.12 -0.50
CA VAL A 143 -4.74 -5.75 -0.66
C VAL A 143 -4.10 -6.62 -1.75
N VAL A 144 -3.09 -6.06 -2.43
CA VAL A 144 -2.21 -6.82 -3.32
C VAL A 144 -1.04 -7.32 -2.46
N ASP A 145 -1.02 -8.60 -2.11
CA ASP A 145 0.06 -9.22 -1.33
C ASP A 145 1.28 -9.50 -2.23
N ASN A 146 1.03 -9.94 -3.48
CA ASN A 146 2.07 -10.13 -4.47
C ASN A 146 1.99 -9.11 -5.61
N ALA A 147 2.69 -7.99 -5.44
CA ALA A 147 2.73 -6.91 -6.42
C ALA A 147 3.71 -7.14 -7.59
N THR A 148 4.38 -8.29 -7.69
CA THR A 148 5.52 -8.50 -8.63
C THR A 148 5.14 -8.29 -10.08
N ASP A 149 4.05 -8.92 -10.53
CA ASP A 149 3.62 -8.84 -11.93
C ASP A 149 3.12 -7.44 -12.28
N GLY A 150 2.34 -6.83 -11.39
CA GLY A 150 1.86 -5.46 -11.55
C GLY A 150 3.00 -4.45 -11.56
N ALA A 151 4.00 -4.60 -10.69
CA ALA A 151 5.19 -3.75 -10.68
C ALA A 151 6.02 -3.90 -11.98
N THR A 152 6.11 -5.12 -12.52
CA THR A 152 6.78 -5.37 -13.79
C THR A 152 6.04 -4.69 -14.95
N ALA A 153 4.72 -4.82 -15.01
CA ALA A 153 3.91 -4.16 -16.02
C ALA A 153 3.99 -2.62 -15.91
N ALA A 154 3.94 -2.07 -14.70
CA ALA A 154 4.10 -0.63 -14.47
C ALA A 154 5.49 -0.11 -14.88
N ARG A 155 6.57 -0.90 -14.67
CA ARG A 155 7.91 -0.56 -15.17
C ARG A 155 7.99 -0.54 -16.68
N GLN A 156 7.37 -1.51 -17.35
CA GLN A 156 7.30 -1.54 -18.81
C GLN A 156 6.60 -0.31 -19.35
N ASP A 157 5.42 0.01 -18.83
CA ASP A 157 4.65 1.20 -19.21
C ASP A 157 5.41 2.50 -18.94
N ALA A 158 6.15 2.59 -17.80
CA ALA A 158 6.98 3.75 -17.49
C ALA A 158 8.11 3.97 -18.51
N VAL A 159 8.81 2.88 -18.89
CA VAL A 159 9.91 2.95 -19.86
C VAL A 159 9.40 3.28 -21.26
N GLU A 160 8.26 2.69 -21.68
CA GLU A 160 7.63 3.00 -22.98
C GLU A 160 7.21 4.47 -23.05
N LYS A 161 6.56 4.99 -22.01
CA LYS A 161 6.18 6.41 -21.92
C LYS A 161 7.40 7.34 -21.90
N ALA A 162 8.46 6.97 -21.16
CA ALA A 162 9.69 7.75 -21.12
C ALA A 162 10.33 7.84 -22.51
N ARG A 163 10.39 6.70 -23.21
CA ARG A 163 10.96 6.64 -24.57
C ARG A 163 10.15 7.45 -25.56
N ALA A 164 8.82 7.27 -25.59
CA ALA A 164 7.93 8.03 -26.48
C ALA A 164 8.09 9.54 -26.25
N LYS A 165 8.19 9.98 -25.00
CA LYS A 165 8.41 11.38 -24.65
C LYS A 165 9.79 11.90 -25.10
N ALA A 166 10.83 11.08 -25.02
CA ALA A 166 12.15 11.44 -25.50
C ALA A 166 12.22 11.53 -27.03
N GLU A 167 11.54 10.62 -27.75
CA GLU A 167 11.41 10.63 -29.21
C GLU A 167 10.65 11.88 -29.68
N GLU A 168 9.58 12.27 -28.99
CA GLU A 168 8.84 13.52 -29.27
C GLU A 168 9.75 14.76 -29.15
N TYR A 169 10.56 14.84 -28.08
CA TYR A 169 11.51 15.94 -27.93
C TYR A 169 12.59 15.93 -29.02
N ALA A 170 13.12 14.78 -29.39
CA ALA A 170 14.10 14.68 -30.48
C ALA A 170 13.53 15.17 -31.81
N GLU A 171 12.28 14.78 -32.15
CA GLU A 171 11.56 15.24 -33.35
C GLU A 171 11.35 16.75 -33.33
N LEU A 172 10.88 17.32 -32.22
CA LEU A 172 10.67 18.78 -32.09
C LEU A 172 11.96 19.58 -32.22
N LEU A 173 13.11 19.00 -31.87
CA LEU A 173 14.42 19.62 -31.99
C LEU A 173 15.07 19.36 -33.34
N GLY A 174 14.52 18.48 -34.18
CA GLY A 174 15.06 18.10 -35.49
C GLY A 174 16.35 17.28 -35.38
N VAL A 175 16.49 16.47 -34.35
CA VAL A 175 17.64 15.58 -34.08
C VAL A 175 17.15 14.14 -33.89
N GLU A 176 18.09 13.16 -33.93
CA GLU A 176 17.75 11.75 -33.68
C GLU A 176 17.92 11.40 -32.20
N LEU A 177 17.06 10.52 -31.67
CA LEU A 177 17.23 9.94 -30.35
C LEU A 177 18.32 8.86 -30.43
N GLY A 178 19.39 9.04 -29.66
CA GLY A 178 20.54 8.15 -29.61
C GLY A 178 20.45 7.08 -28.50
N ASP A 179 21.61 6.62 -28.05
CA ASP A 179 21.74 5.55 -27.07
C ASP A 179 21.27 5.95 -25.67
N LEU A 180 20.83 4.94 -24.89
CA LEU A 180 20.52 5.09 -23.50
C LEU A 180 21.78 5.44 -22.70
N VAL A 181 21.74 6.51 -21.92
CA VAL A 181 22.83 6.93 -21.03
C VAL A 181 22.65 6.38 -19.63
N PHE A 182 21.47 6.57 -19.04
CA PHE A 182 21.10 5.96 -17.76
C PHE A 182 19.58 5.83 -17.62
N LEU A 183 19.18 4.92 -16.73
CA LEU A 183 17.82 4.78 -16.21
C LEU A 183 17.90 4.67 -14.70
N THR A 184 17.05 5.42 -14.01
CA THR A 184 16.90 5.37 -12.56
C THR A 184 15.41 5.24 -12.21
N GLU A 185 15.06 4.24 -11.40
CA GLU A 185 13.74 4.14 -10.78
C GLU A 185 13.70 5.08 -9.57
N LEU A 186 12.81 6.08 -9.59
CA LEU A 186 12.75 7.14 -8.58
C LEU A 186 11.89 6.78 -7.38
N SER A 187 10.96 5.85 -7.54
CA SER A 187 10.05 5.42 -6.47
C SER A 187 9.97 3.90 -6.43
N ALA A 188 9.93 3.33 -5.24
CA ALA A 188 9.47 1.96 -5.10
C ALA A 188 8.02 1.84 -5.63
N PRO A 189 7.60 0.66 -6.14
CA PRO A 189 6.22 0.43 -6.55
C PRO A 189 5.26 0.78 -5.42
N THR A 190 4.30 1.65 -5.70
CA THR A 190 3.31 2.11 -4.72
C THR A 190 1.93 1.68 -5.18
N ASN A 191 1.16 1.07 -4.29
CA ASN A 191 -0.23 0.69 -4.55
C ASN A 191 -1.13 1.87 -4.21
N ILE A 192 -1.94 2.30 -5.16
CA ILE A 192 -2.98 3.31 -4.97
C ILE A 192 -4.33 2.61 -5.10
N VAL A 193 -5.16 2.70 -4.06
CA VAL A 193 -6.54 2.19 -4.13
C VAL A 193 -7.33 3.12 -5.03
N VAL A 194 -7.61 2.69 -6.24
CA VAL A 194 -8.55 3.35 -7.13
C VAL A 194 -9.94 2.88 -6.71
N GLY A 195 -10.78 3.80 -6.25
CA GLY A 195 -12.10 3.48 -5.69
C GLY A 195 -12.90 2.53 -6.60
N ALA A 196 -13.40 1.46 -6.01
CA ALA A 196 -14.22 0.48 -6.69
C ALA A 196 -15.44 1.18 -7.33
N LYS A 197 -15.63 1.00 -8.63
CA LYS A 197 -16.94 1.21 -9.25
C LYS A 197 -17.83 0.07 -8.75
N SER A 198 -18.63 0.34 -7.74
CA SER A 198 -19.61 -0.61 -7.25
C SER A 198 -20.74 -0.72 -8.29
N ASP A 199 -20.66 -1.73 -9.13
CA ASP A 199 -21.85 -2.25 -9.79
C ASP A 199 -22.61 -3.05 -8.71
N ALA A 200 -23.70 -2.47 -8.23
CA ALA A 200 -24.53 -3.06 -7.21
C ALA A 200 -25.19 -4.33 -7.75
N VAL A 201 -24.59 -5.47 -7.49
CA VAL A 201 -25.20 -6.77 -7.68
C VAL A 201 -25.92 -7.13 -6.37
N SER A 202 -27.24 -7.05 -6.37
CA SER A 202 -28.07 -7.56 -5.30
C SER A 202 -28.01 -9.09 -5.29
N SER A 203 -27.17 -9.70 -4.46
CA SER A 203 -27.16 -11.13 -4.20
C SER A 203 -27.74 -11.39 -2.80
N GLU A 204 -28.81 -12.18 -2.74
CA GLU A 204 -29.34 -12.80 -1.52
C GLU A 204 -28.36 -13.91 -1.04
N SER A 205 -27.15 -13.52 -0.62
CA SER A 205 -26.22 -14.43 0.01
C SER A 205 -26.17 -14.14 1.50
N ALA A 206 -26.34 -15.17 2.33
CA ALA A 206 -26.21 -15.05 3.79
C ALA A 206 -24.75 -14.88 4.25
N THR A 207 -23.79 -15.00 3.36
CA THR A 207 -22.35 -14.83 3.62
C THR A 207 -21.91 -13.44 3.17
N PRO A 208 -21.16 -12.68 3.99
CA PRO A 208 -20.61 -11.40 3.58
C PRO A 208 -19.75 -11.54 2.31
N VAL A 209 -20.07 -10.75 1.29
CA VAL A 209 -19.27 -10.67 0.06
C VAL A 209 -18.28 -9.51 0.21
N VAL A 210 -17.01 -9.77 -0.11
CA VAL A 210 -15.96 -8.75 -0.13
C VAL A 210 -15.65 -8.43 -1.59
N ASP A 211 -16.08 -7.25 -2.05
CA ASP A 211 -15.75 -6.76 -3.39
C ASP A 211 -14.28 -6.32 -3.42
N LEU A 212 -13.47 -6.93 -4.27
CA LEU A 212 -12.02 -6.69 -4.32
C LEU A 212 -11.66 -5.40 -5.05
N GLY A 213 -12.45 -4.99 -6.04
CA GLY A 213 -12.15 -3.84 -6.88
C GLY A 213 -10.85 -4.01 -7.66
N THR A 214 -10.25 -2.89 -8.08
CA THR A 214 -8.92 -2.82 -8.73
C THR A 214 -8.02 -1.86 -7.96
N GLN A 215 -6.73 -2.16 -7.89
CA GLN A 215 -5.70 -1.27 -7.37
C GLN A 215 -4.72 -0.94 -8.47
N GLU A 216 -4.29 0.32 -8.55
CA GLU A 216 -3.28 0.76 -9.50
C GLU A 216 -1.90 0.72 -8.84
N ILE A 217 -0.95 0.04 -9.49
CA ILE A 217 0.47 0.08 -9.12
C ILE A 217 1.15 1.11 -10.00
N THR A 218 1.92 2.01 -9.40
CA THR A 218 2.65 3.07 -10.10
C THR A 218 4.15 2.92 -9.92
N VAL A 219 4.91 3.20 -10.99
CA VAL A 219 6.37 3.27 -10.98
C VAL A 219 6.80 4.52 -11.73
N THR A 220 7.71 5.30 -11.15
CA THR A 220 8.28 6.48 -11.81
C THR A 220 9.74 6.24 -12.14
N VAL A 221 10.12 6.49 -13.40
CA VAL A 221 11.48 6.39 -13.87
C VAL A 221 11.99 7.74 -14.38
N GLU A 222 13.29 7.98 -14.22
CA GLU A 222 14.03 9.01 -14.90
C GLU A 222 14.99 8.34 -15.88
N VAL A 223 14.94 8.76 -17.13
CA VAL A 223 15.73 8.16 -18.19
C VAL A 223 16.41 9.25 -19.02
N ARG A 224 17.67 9.03 -19.37
CA ARG A 224 18.45 9.92 -20.24
C ARG A 224 18.94 9.20 -21.46
N TRP A 225 18.74 9.80 -22.62
CA TRP A 225 19.29 9.39 -23.91
C TRP A 225 20.21 10.45 -24.47
N GLN A 226 21.13 10.00 -25.32
CA GLN A 226 21.91 10.91 -26.18
C GLN A 226 21.00 11.53 -27.26
N LEU A 227 21.40 12.69 -27.77
CA LEU A 227 20.82 13.30 -28.96
C LEU A 227 21.90 13.39 -30.02
N GLY A 228 21.61 12.92 -31.24
CA GLY A 228 22.53 12.88 -32.37
C GLY A 228 22.30 13.95 -33.41
#